data_bb44f7159f11dbedaff4438476f536af
#
_entry.id   bb44f7159f11dbedaff4438476f536af
#
_cell.length_a   1.000
_cell.length_b   1.000
_cell.length_c   1.000
_cell.angle_alpha   90.00
_cell.angle_beta   90.00
_cell.angle_gamma   90.00
#
_symmetry.space_group_name_H-M   'P 1'
#
loop_
_entity.id
_entity.type
_entity.pdbx_description
1 polymer ?
#
loop_
_entity_poly.entity_id
_entity_poly.type
_entity_poly.pdbx_seq_one_letter_code
_entity_poly.pdbx_strand_id
1 'polypeptide(L)'
;YNYAKNLSDRIEWIDINTACPKLGEFKQRHKSNPHANGIKPGTDPNGKYSYLWDAVKFAHKSYCVSHAALNDTSDLVVWLDADVVTHSNVPEGFVESLLPSENYCAYLGRQKIYPECGFVIYDTRSEFNQQFQEDWQNMYRTDSLFNELEFHDSYLFWVLQKKYTDRGMKSFNISEGHPHIPGGHVFINSPLGAYMDHLKGPRKLDGRSKRKDIYRPHKNDYWDKIK
;
A
#
# COMPACT_ATOMS: atom_id res chain seq x y z
N TYR A 1 -22.64 2.13 -4.53
CA TYR A 1 -22.16 3.44 -4.99
C TYR A 1 -23.01 4.59 -4.41
N ASN A 2 -24.34 4.56 -4.51
CA ASN A 2 -25.22 5.62 -3.98
C ASN A 2 -25.31 5.67 -2.45
N TYR A 3 -25.13 4.55 -1.76
CA TYR A 3 -25.20 4.47 -0.29
C TYR A 3 -24.05 5.24 0.38
N ALA A 4 -22.86 5.15 -0.18
CA ALA A 4 -21.68 5.76 0.41
C ALA A 4 -21.58 7.29 0.18
N LYS A 5 -22.17 7.82 -0.88
CA LYS A 5 -22.17 9.27 -1.19
C LYS A 5 -22.79 10.17 -0.10
N ASN A 6 -23.64 9.60 0.74
CA ASN A 6 -24.39 10.34 1.76
C ASN A 6 -23.83 10.17 3.17
N LEU A 7 -22.67 9.53 3.34
CA LEU A 7 -22.11 9.26 4.66
C LEU A 7 -21.48 10.52 5.30
N SER A 8 -20.84 11.36 4.51
CA SER A 8 -20.18 12.59 4.99
C SER A 8 -19.79 13.49 3.81
N ASP A 9 -19.83 14.79 4.00
CA ASP A 9 -19.26 15.79 3.10
C ASP A 9 -17.72 15.77 3.04
N ARG A 10 -17.09 15.07 3.99
CA ARG A 10 -15.63 14.81 3.99
C ARG A 10 -15.23 13.65 3.10
N ILE A 11 -16.18 12.93 2.48
CA ILE A 11 -15.91 11.78 1.61
C ILE A 11 -16.13 12.21 0.16
N GLU A 12 -15.06 12.22 -0.59
CA GLU A 12 -15.09 12.36 -2.04
C GLU A 12 -14.99 10.97 -2.71
N TRP A 13 -15.85 10.76 -3.69
CA TRP A 13 -15.88 9.53 -4.49
C TRP A 13 -15.33 9.79 -5.88
N ILE A 14 -14.16 9.21 -6.17
CA ILE A 14 -13.48 9.35 -7.44
C ILE A 14 -13.59 8.03 -8.21
N ASP A 15 -14.21 8.07 -9.40
CA ASP A 15 -14.14 6.93 -10.32
C ASP A 15 -12.75 6.87 -10.97
N ILE A 16 -11.98 5.88 -10.57
CA ILE A 16 -10.61 5.71 -11.05
C ILE A 16 -10.51 5.50 -12.57
N ASN A 17 -11.54 4.93 -13.20
CA ASN A 17 -11.52 4.74 -14.66
C ASN A 17 -11.66 6.08 -15.40
N THR A 18 -12.37 7.03 -14.82
CA THR A 18 -12.49 8.39 -15.33
C THR A 18 -11.26 9.24 -14.97
N ALA A 19 -10.82 9.16 -13.72
CA ALA A 19 -9.70 9.94 -13.22
C ALA A 19 -8.35 9.51 -13.80
N CYS A 20 -8.20 8.21 -14.11
CA CYS A 20 -6.96 7.61 -14.60
C CYS A 20 -7.17 6.82 -15.92
N PRO A 21 -7.40 7.48 -17.07
CA PRO A 21 -7.65 6.79 -18.34
C PRO A 21 -6.50 5.87 -18.75
N LYS A 22 -5.25 6.17 -18.34
CA LYS A 22 -4.08 5.33 -18.59
C LYS A 22 -4.15 3.95 -17.90
N LEU A 23 -4.87 3.84 -16.79
CA LEU A 23 -5.20 2.55 -16.19
C LEU A 23 -6.05 1.70 -17.16
N GLY A 24 -7.06 2.30 -17.79
CA GLY A 24 -7.89 1.63 -18.80
C GLY A 24 -7.09 1.14 -20.01
N GLU A 25 -6.17 2.00 -20.50
CA GLU A 25 -5.26 1.64 -21.60
C GLU A 25 -4.35 0.45 -21.23
N PHE A 26 -3.75 0.46 -20.01
CA PHE A 26 -2.93 -0.65 -19.52
C PHE A 26 -3.73 -1.96 -19.42
N LYS A 27 -4.91 -1.89 -18.77
CA LYS A 27 -5.80 -3.06 -18.66
C LYS A 27 -6.20 -3.65 -20.02
N GLN A 28 -6.53 -2.79 -20.97
CA GLN A 28 -6.92 -3.23 -22.32
C GLN A 28 -5.74 -3.86 -23.06
N ARG A 29 -4.55 -3.27 -22.95
CA ARG A 29 -3.31 -3.78 -23.57
C ARG A 29 -2.94 -5.16 -23.06
N HIS A 30 -3.20 -5.43 -21.77
CA HIS A 30 -2.84 -6.70 -21.11
C HIS A 30 -4.01 -7.63 -20.81
N LYS A 31 -5.21 -7.34 -21.32
CA LYS A 31 -6.42 -8.12 -21.03
C LYS A 31 -6.25 -9.63 -21.28
N SER A 32 -5.56 -10.01 -22.35
CA SER A 32 -5.35 -11.41 -22.75
C SER A 32 -3.95 -11.93 -22.44
N ASN A 33 -3.13 -11.17 -21.69
CA ASN A 33 -1.80 -11.61 -21.31
C ASN A 33 -1.85 -12.37 -19.97
N PRO A 34 -1.74 -13.71 -19.95
CA PRO A 34 -1.82 -14.47 -18.71
C PRO A 34 -0.72 -14.08 -17.71
N HIS A 35 0.46 -13.69 -18.20
CA HIS A 35 1.59 -13.29 -17.35
C HIS A 35 1.44 -11.89 -16.73
N ALA A 36 0.46 -11.11 -17.19
CA ALA A 36 0.05 -9.87 -16.52
C ALA A 36 -1.16 -10.07 -15.60
N ASN A 37 -1.80 -11.24 -15.65
CA ASN A 37 -3.01 -11.61 -14.93
C ASN A 37 -2.78 -12.79 -13.96
N GLY A 38 -1.62 -12.84 -13.32
CA GLY A 38 -1.33 -13.74 -12.21
C GLY A 38 -0.65 -15.07 -12.59
N ILE A 39 -0.23 -15.26 -13.82
CA ILE A 39 0.56 -16.43 -14.22
C ILE A 39 2.04 -16.04 -14.26
N LYS A 40 2.88 -16.84 -13.62
CA LYS A 40 4.33 -16.58 -13.55
C LYS A 40 4.93 -16.50 -14.97
N PRO A 41 5.72 -15.46 -15.28
CA PRO A 41 6.43 -15.36 -16.55
C PRO A 41 7.33 -16.58 -16.82
N GLY A 42 7.37 -17.02 -18.07
CA GLY A 42 8.17 -18.18 -18.48
C GLY A 42 7.58 -19.55 -18.08
N THR A 43 6.34 -19.59 -17.58
CA THR A 43 5.63 -20.85 -17.27
C THR A 43 4.42 -21.06 -18.19
N ASP A 44 3.73 -22.21 -18.07
CA ASP A 44 2.51 -22.50 -18.82
C ASP A 44 1.47 -21.39 -18.63
N PRO A 45 0.93 -20.80 -19.71
CA PRO A 45 -0.13 -19.79 -19.66
C PRO A 45 -1.39 -20.21 -18.89
N ASN A 46 -1.65 -21.51 -18.79
CA ASN A 46 -2.76 -22.09 -18.01
C ASN A 46 -2.33 -22.53 -16.61
N GLY A 47 -1.16 -22.07 -16.14
CA GLY A 47 -0.58 -22.43 -14.87
C GLY A 47 -1.37 -21.90 -13.66
N LYS A 48 -0.84 -22.15 -12.47
CA LYS A 48 -1.49 -21.74 -11.23
C LYS A 48 -1.40 -20.22 -11.04
N TYR A 49 -2.57 -19.59 -10.79
CA TYR A 49 -2.64 -18.18 -10.40
C TYR A 49 -1.84 -17.88 -9.15
N SER A 50 -1.10 -16.77 -9.19
CA SER A 50 -0.47 -16.14 -8.03
C SER A 50 -0.58 -14.62 -8.16
N TYR A 51 -0.95 -13.97 -7.07
CA TYR A 51 -1.03 -12.50 -7.00
C TYR A 51 0.31 -11.82 -7.26
N LEU A 52 1.44 -12.51 -7.09
CA LEU A 52 2.78 -11.95 -7.31
C LEU A 52 2.96 -11.40 -8.74
N TRP A 53 2.27 -11.99 -9.70
CA TRP A 53 2.37 -11.62 -11.13
C TRP A 53 1.06 -11.04 -11.69
N ASP A 54 0.16 -10.55 -10.82
CA ASP A 54 -1.11 -9.93 -11.25
C ASP A 54 -0.96 -8.40 -11.40
N ALA A 55 -0.21 -7.98 -12.42
CA ALA A 55 0.02 -6.58 -12.73
C ALA A 55 -1.29 -5.80 -12.97
N VAL A 56 -2.26 -6.41 -13.63
CA VAL A 56 -3.55 -5.78 -13.96
C VAL A 56 -4.35 -5.48 -12.69
N LYS A 57 -4.35 -6.38 -11.73
CA LYS A 57 -5.00 -6.16 -10.43
C LYS A 57 -4.33 -5.01 -9.66
N PHE A 58 -3.00 -5.05 -9.52
CA PHE A 58 -2.26 -4.08 -8.71
C PHE A 58 -2.09 -2.71 -9.38
N ALA A 59 -2.28 -2.62 -10.71
CA ALA A 59 -2.36 -1.34 -11.40
C ALA A 59 -3.40 -0.41 -10.77
N HIS A 60 -4.56 -0.93 -10.33
CA HIS A 60 -5.59 -0.11 -9.70
C HIS A 60 -5.04 0.65 -8.49
N LYS A 61 -4.32 -0.03 -7.58
CA LYS A 61 -3.73 0.61 -6.40
C LYS A 61 -2.70 1.66 -6.79
N SER A 62 -1.76 1.31 -7.67
CA SER A 62 -0.70 2.23 -8.11
C SER A 62 -1.27 3.50 -8.73
N TYR A 63 -2.28 3.37 -9.59
CA TYR A 63 -2.92 4.53 -10.21
C TYR A 63 -3.76 5.36 -9.22
N CYS A 64 -4.47 4.70 -8.25
CA CYS A 64 -5.18 5.42 -7.19
C CYS A 64 -4.25 6.26 -6.33
N VAL A 65 -3.16 5.64 -5.85
CA VAL A 65 -2.17 6.31 -5.01
C VAL A 65 -1.54 7.48 -5.75
N SER A 66 -1.05 7.24 -6.96
CA SER A 66 -0.40 8.30 -7.74
C SER A 66 -1.36 9.41 -8.12
N HIS A 67 -2.64 9.10 -8.43
CA HIS A 67 -3.64 10.12 -8.69
C HIS A 67 -3.85 11.02 -7.49
N ALA A 68 -4.06 10.46 -6.31
CA ALA A 68 -4.21 11.23 -5.09
C ALA A 68 -2.94 12.06 -4.79
N ALA A 69 -1.78 11.42 -4.78
CA ALA A 69 -0.53 12.07 -4.40
C ALA A 69 -0.06 13.18 -5.35
N LEU A 70 -0.52 13.17 -6.62
CA LEU A 70 -0.15 14.18 -7.63
C LEU A 70 -1.20 15.28 -7.80
N ASN A 71 -2.44 15.08 -7.37
CA ASN A 71 -3.55 16.02 -7.63
C ASN A 71 -4.22 16.55 -6.37
N ASP A 72 -3.99 15.97 -5.20
CA ASP A 72 -4.51 16.48 -3.94
C ASP A 72 -3.74 17.74 -3.50
N THR A 73 -4.44 18.65 -2.82
CA THR A 73 -3.86 19.90 -2.30
C THR A 73 -3.43 19.79 -0.83
N SER A 74 -3.69 18.65 -0.19
CA SER A 74 -3.27 18.38 1.18
C SER A 74 -1.74 18.16 1.24
N ASP A 75 -1.12 18.52 2.33
CA ASP A 75 0.31 18.34 2.56
C ASP A 75 0.74 16.86 2.57
N LEU A 76 -0.17 15.98 3.01
CA LEU A 76 0.06 14.55 3.11
C LEU A 76 -1.07 13.76 2.44
N VAL A 77 -0.71 12.75 1.69
CA VAL A 77 -1.64 11.70 1.22
C VAL A 77 -1.32 10.40 1.92
N VAL A 78 -2.35 9.75 2.47
CA VAL A 78 -2.22 8.45 3.13
C VAL A 78 -2.95 7.40 2.30
N TRP A 79 -2.21 6.36 1.88
CA TRP A 79 -2.84 5.15 1.40
C TRP A 79 -3.22 4.26 2.58
N LEU A 80 -4.44 3.79 2.59
CA LEU A 80 -4.94 2.80 3.54
C LEU A 80 -5.68 1.69 2.78
N ASP A 81 -5.25 0.43 2.96
CA ASP A 81 -5.93 -0.71 2.32
C ASP A 81 -7.37 -0.83 2.86
N ALA A 82 -8.32 -1.17 1.97
CA ALA A 82 -9.75 -1.24 2.30
C ALA A 82 -10.13 -2.32 3.33
N ASP A 83 -9.20 -3.20 3.69
CA ASP A 83 -9.35 -4.22 4.72
C ASP A 83 -8.68 -3.83 6.07
N VAL A 84 -8.38 -2.55 6.24
CA VAL A 84 -7.98 -1.98 7.54
C VAL A 84 -9.23 -1.55 8.31
N VAL A 85 -9.29 -1.92 9.58
CA VAL A 85 -10.33 -1.50 10.53
C VAL A 85 -9.73 -0.53 11.53
N THR A 86 -10.29 0.67 11.64
CA THR A 86 -9.97 1.62 12.71
C THR A 86 -10.83 1.30 13.93
N HIS A 87 -10.22 0.80 14.99
CA HIS A 87 -10.92 0.36 16.20
C HIS A 87 -10.86 1.36 17.37
N SER A 88 -10.03 2.38 17.25
CA SER A 88 -9.85 3.42 18.26
C SER A 88 -9.67 4.77 17.60
N ASN A 89 -10.05 5.86 18.29
CA ASN A 89 -9.86 7.21 17.79
C ASN A 89 -8.38 7.49 17.52
N VAL A 90 -8.06 7.90 16.32
CA VAL A 90 -6.71 8.34 15.91
C VAL A 90 -6.52 9.77 16.41
N PRO A 91 -5.53 10.05 17.27
CA PRO A 91 -5.29 11.40 17.75
C PRO A 91 -4.91 12.37 16.62
N GLU A 92 -5.27 13.62 16.78
CA GLU A 92 -4.77 14.69 15.93
C GLU A 92 -3.22 14.72 15.96
N GLY A 93 -2.60 14.96 14.82
CA GLY A 93 -1.14 14.95 14.66
C GLY A 93 -0.49 13.56 14.67
N PHE A 94 -1.24 12.48 14.86
CA PHE A 94 -0.65 11.13 14.87
C PHE A 94 -0.05 10.76 13.52
N VAL A 95 -0.79 10.98 12.43
CA VAL A 95 -0.34 10.65 11.07
C VAL A 95 0.90 11.46 10.71
N GLU A 96 0.88 12.75 10.99
CA GLU A 96 2.00 13.67 10.77
C GLU A 96 3.26 13.24 11.55
N SER A 97 3.08 12.72 12.76
CA SER A 97 4.18 12.23 13.59
C SER A 97 4.89 10.98 13.02
N LEU A 98 4.24 10.27 12.10
CA LEU A 98 4.79 9.08 11.44
C LEU A 98 5.64 9.40 10.21
N LEU A 99 5.68 10.66 9.77
CA LEU A 99 6.51 11.10 8.65
C LEU A 99 7.46 12.21 9.11
N PRO A 100 8.69 11.87 9.56
CA PRO A 100 9.69 12.87 9.91
C PRO A 100 10.03 13.77 8.73
N SER A 101 10.35 15.03 9.03
CA SER A 101 10.80 16.00 8.02
C SER A 101 11.92 15.44 7.13
N GLU A 102 12.01 15.93 5.91
CA GLU A 102 12.96 15.48 4.86
C GLU A 102 12.71 14.08 4.28
N ASN A 103 11.67 13.36 4.72
CA ASN A 103 11.29 12.10 4.10
C ASN A 103 10.15 12.31 3.10
N TYR A 104 10.31 11.79 1.88
CA TYR A 104 9.26 11.90 0.86
C TYR A 104 8.10 10.93 1.08
N CYS A 105 8.33 9.87 1.85
CA CYS A 105 7.28 8.93 2.24
C CYS A 105 7.63 8.19 3.55
N ALA A 106 6.60 7.64 4.20
CA ALA A 106 6.75 6.71 5.32
C ALA A 106 5.96 5.41 5.05
N TYR A 107 6.55 4.27 5.37
CA TYR A 107 6.04 2.94 5.04
C TYR A 107 6.32 1.92 6.15
N LEU A 108 5.70 0.74 6.07
CA LEU A 108 5.93 -0.37 6.99
C LEU A 108 7.00 -1.31 6.43
N GLY A 109 8.24 -1.18 6.88
CA GLY A 109 9.34 -2.08 6.51
C GLY A 109 9.18 -3.47 7.12
N ARG A 110 9.68 -4.49 6.42
CA ARG A 110 9.74 -5.87 6.91
C ARG A 110 11.16 -6.42 6.81
N GLN A 111 11.54 -7.31 7.74
CA GLN A 111 12.85 -7.95 7.66
C GLN A 111 12.92 -8.93 6.50
N LYS A 112 14.00 -8.85 5.71
CA LYS A 112 14.35 -9.79 4.64
C LYS A 112 13.31 -9.93 3.52
N ILE A 113 12.35 -9.01 3.42
CA ILE A 113 11.32 -9.00 2.38
C ILE A 113 10.90 -7.54 2.11
N TYR A 114 10.27 -7.29 0.97
CA TYR A 114 9.74 -5.97 0.60
C TYR A 114 8.71 -5.44 1.62
N PRO A 115 8.45 -4.11 1.65
CA PRO A 115 7.54 -3.46 2.60
C PRO A 115 6.11 -4.01 2.60
N GLU A 116 5.40 -3.75 3.68
CA GLU A 116 3.95 -3.90 3.76
C GLU A 116 3.30 -2.58 3.34
N CYS A 117 2.61 -2.56 2.22
CA CYS A 117 2.01 -1.33 1.66
C CYS A 117 0.52 -1.16 2.01
N GLY A 118 0.03 -1.79 3.08
CA GLY A 118 -1.34 -1.57 3.58
C GLY A 118 -1.55 -0.20 4.21
N PHE A 119 -0.44 0.49 4.54
CA PHE A 119 -0.40 1.88 5.00
C PHE A 119 0.88 2.53 4.50
N VAL A 120 0.75 3.62 3.76
CA VAL A 120 1.89 4.43 3.30
C VAL A 120 1.49 5.90 3.35
N ILE A 121 2.38 6.75 3.87
CA ILE A 121 2.22 8.21 3.86
C ILE A 121 3.14 8.79 2.79
N TYR A 122 2.65 9.75 2.02
CA TYR A 122 3.40 10.51 1.01
C TYR A 122 3.35 11.99 1.32
N ASP A 123 4.50 12.67 1.32
CA ASP A 123 4.57 14.14 1.38
C ASP A 123 4.33 14.71 -0.02
N THR A 124 3.18 15.31 -0.23
CA THR A 124 2.79 15.87 -1.55
C THR A 124 3.60 17.10 -1.95
N ARG A 125 4.22 17.78 -0.97
CA ARG A 125 5.09 18.95 -1.19
C ARG A 125 6.49 18.54 -1.67
N SER A 126 6.86 17.27 -1.49
CA SER A 126 8.18 16.76 -1.84
C SER A 126 8.28 16.51 -3.35
N GLU A 127 9.24 17.15 -4.01
CA GLU A 127 9.58 16.88 -5.40
C GLU A 127 9.97 15.41 -5.62
N PHE A 128 10.57 14.78 -4.62
CA PHE A 128 10.92 13.36 -4.67
C PHE A 128 9.70 12.46 -4.65
N ASN A 129 8.63 12.82 -3.91
CA ASN A 129 7.37 12.10 -4.00
C ASN A 129 6.74 12.26 -5.38
N GLN A 130 6.70 13.48 -5.94
CA GLN A 130 6.16 13.70 -7.27
C GLN A 130 6.88 12.82 -8.31
N GLN A 131 8.19 12.86 -8.32
CA GLN A 131 9.01 12.02 -9.20
C GLN A 131 8.77 10.53 -8.97
N PHE A 132 8.64 10.09 -7.69
CA PHE A 132 8.37 8.70 -7.35
C PHE A 132 7.03 8.22 -7.92
N GLN A 133 5.98 9.04 -7.80
CA GLN A 133 4.66 8.70 -8.34
C GLN A 133 4.65 8.64 -9.86
N GLU A 134 5.35 9.57 -10.52
CA GLU A 134 5.53 9.56 -11.97
C GLU A 134 6.30 8.34 -12.46
N ASP A 135 7.41 7.99 -11.79
CA ASP A 135 8.20 6.79 -12.10
C ASP A 135 7.35 5.52 -11.90
N TRP A 136 6.53 5.48 -10.84
CA TRP A 136 5.65 4.33 -10.61
C TRP A 136 4.61 4.16 -11.71
N GLN A 137 3.92 5.24 -12.09
CA GLN A 137 3.00 5.19 -13.24
C GLN A 137 3.73 4.86 -14.55
N ASN A 138 4.96 5.36 -14.71
CA ASN A 138 5.75 5.11 -15.91
C ASN A 138 6.08 3.61 -16.09
N MET A 139 6.30 2.87 -15.01
CA MET A 139 6.48 1.41 -15.08
C MET A 139 5.30 0.72 -15.78
N TYR A 140 4.06 1.17 -15.54
CA TYR A 140 2.86 0.65 -16.19
C TYR A 140 2.65 1.20 -17.61
N ARG A 141 3.00 2.48 -17.84
CA ARG A 141 2.85 3.11 -19.18
C ARG A 141 3.76 2.49 -20.22
N THR A 142 4.98 2.15 -19.82
CA THR A 142 6.03 1.62 -20.70
C THR A 142 6.17 0.11 -20.65
N ASP A 143 5.34 -0.55 -19.83
CA ASP A 143 5.42 -1.99 -19.55
C ASP A 143 6.76 -2.43 -18.92
N SER A 144 7.58 -1.49 -18.44
CA SER A 144 8.89 -1.80 -17.84
C SER A 144 8.78 -2.59 -16.53
N LEU A 145 7.61 -2.60 -15.88
CA LEU A 145 7.36 -3.46 -14.73
C LEU A 145 7.56 -4.95 -15.03
N PHE A 146 7.38 -5.37 -16.30
CA PHE A 146 7.58 -6.78 -16.71
C PHE A 146 9.05 -7.20 -16.78
N ASN A 147 9.98 -6.28 -16.60
CA ASN A 147 11.40 -6.57 -16.39
C ASN A 147 11.72 -6.92 -14.92
N GLU A 148 10.75 -6.73 -14.01
CA GLU A 148 10.88 -7.02 -12.60
C GLU A 148 10.53 -8.49 -12.27
N LEU A 149 10.93 -8.96 -11.07
CA LEU A 149 10.69 -10.35 -10.67
C LEU A 149 9.24 -10.60 -10.24
N GLU A 150 8.57 -9.58 -9.70
CA GLU A 150 7.19 -9.65 -9.23
C GLU A 150 6.47 -8.34 -9.61
N PHE A 151 5.13 -8.37 -9.76
CA PHE A 151 4.37 -7.25 -10.33
C PHE A 151 3.34 -6.66 -9.36
N HIS A 152 3.29 -7.11 -8.11
CA HIS A 152 2.39 -6.56 -7.12
C HIS A 152 2.94 -5.25 -6.49
N ASP A 153 2.05 -4.48 -5.91
CA ASP A 153 2.31 -3.15 -5.38
C ASP A 153 3.50 -3.06 -4.41
N SER A 154 3.58 -3.97 -3.44
CA SER A 154 4.63 -3.94 -2.42
C SER A 154 6.02 -4.18 -3.01
N TYR A 155 6.13 -5.05 -4.02
CA TYR A 155 7.41 -5.32 -4.68
C TYR A 155 7.83 -4.13 -5.56
N LEU A 156 6.93 -3.60 -6.38
CA LEU A 156 7.24 -2.46 -7.26
C LEU A 156 7.54 -1.19 -6.44
N PHE A 157 6.81 -0.97 -5.34
CA PHE A 157 7.14 0.09 -4.39
C PHE A 157 8.57 -0.07 -3.85
N TRP A 158 8.94 -1.26 -3.42
CA TRP A 158 10.28 -1.54 -2.90
C TRP A 158 11.39 -1.30 -3.93
N VAL A 159 11.20 -1.73 -5.17
CA VAL A 159 12.14 -1.48 -6.28
C VAL A 159 12.38 0.00 -6.46
N LEU A 160 11.33 0.80 -6.51
CA LEU A 160 11.44 2.25 -6.64
C LEU A 160 12.05 2.88 -5.39
N GLN A 161 11.57 2.53 -4.20
CA GLN A 161 12.07 3.06 -2.94
C GLN A 161 13.58 2.81 -2.78
N LYS A 162 14.05 1.61 -3.15
CA LYS A 162 15.48 1.30 -3.15
C LYS A 162 16.26 2.19 -4.13
N LYS A 163 15.77 2.33 -5.38
CA LYS A 163 16.36 3.22 -6.38
C LYS A 163 16.50 4.66 -5.86
N TYR A 164 15.51 5.14 -5.11
CA TYR A 164 15.51 6.48 -4.53
C TYR A 164 16.48 6.58 -3.34
N THR A 165 16.52 5.57 -2.48
CA THR A 165 17.49 5.50 -1.38
C THR A 165 18.93 5.48 -1.89
N ASP A 166 19.23 4.72 -2.94
CA ASP A 166 20.55 4.66 -3.57
C ASP A 166 20.98 6.01 -4.17
N ARG A 167 20.03 6.92 -4.44
CA ARG A 167 20.26 8.31 -4.85
C ARG A 167 20.34 9.30 -3.70
N GLY A 168 20.29 8.82 -2.44
CA GLY A 168 20.36 9.65 -1.24
C GLY A 168 19.04 10.26 -0.78
N MET A 169 17.91 9.89 -1.40
CA MET A 169 16.58 10.36 -0.99
C MET A 169 16.09 9.60 0.23
N LYS A 170 15.52 10.32 1.20
CA LYS A 170 15.11 9.73 2.48
C LYS A 170 13.67 9.28 2.45
N SER A 171 13.43 8.06 2.94
CA SER A 171 12.11 7.52 3.27
C SER A 171 12.14 6.94 4.69
N PHE A 172 11.02 6.96 5.38
CA PHE A 172 10.96 6.56 6.79
C PHE A 172 10.29 5.19 6.96
N ASN A 173 10.94 4.31 7.72
CA ASN A 173 10.37 3.02 8.09
C ASN A 173 9.62 3.11 9.42
N ILE A 174 8.30 3.19 9.40
CA ILE A 174 7.42 3.27 10.59
C ILE A 174 7.62 2.07 11.53
N SER A 175 8.05 0.93 11.00
CA SER A 175 8.23 -0.30 11.77
C SER A 175 9.62 -0.41 12.41
N GLU A 176 10.53 0.54 12.14
CA GLU A 176 11.89 0.47 12.66
C GLU A 176 11.90 0.53 14.19
N GLY A 177 12.70 -0.33 14.81
CA GLY A 177 12.76 -0.44 16.27
C GLY A 177 11.56 -1.13 16.93
N HIS A 178 10.55 -1.55 16.16
CA HIS A 178 9.43 -2.31 16.69
C HIS A 178 9.61 -3.82 16.52
N PRO A 179 9.09 -4.63 17.47
CA PRO A 179 9.19 -6.07 17.40
C PRO A 179 8.49 -6.61 16.15
N HIS A 180 9.21 -7.36 15.34
CA HIS A 180 8.59 -8.15 14.28
C HIS A 180 9.43 -9.41 14.01
N ILE A 181 8.78 -10.42 13.50
CA ILE A 181 9.41 -11.66 13.07
C ILE A 181 9.19 -11.84 11.56
N PRO A 182 10.07 -12.57 10.87
CA PRO A 182 9.87 -12.89 9.46
C PRO A 182 8.49 -13.49 9.21
N GLY A 183 7.73 -12.92 8.26
CA GLY A 183 6.35 -13.34 7.98
C GLY A 183 5.30 -12.86 8.99
N GLY A 184 5.70 -12.13 10.03
CA GLY A 184 4.80 -11.57 11.03
C GLY A 184 3.94 -10.41 10.53
N HIS A 185 2.97 -10.03 11.33
CA HIS A 185 2.02 -8.97 11.01
C HIS A 185 2.56 -7.59 11.42
N VAL A 186 3.41 -7.00 10.58
CA VAL A 186 4.12 -5.76 10.90
C VAL A 186 3.19 -4.59 11.19
N PHE A 187 2.05 -4.50 10.49
CA PHE A 187 1.08 -3.40 10.64
C PHE A 187 0.65 -3.21 12.10
N ILE A 188 0.10 -4.27 12.71
CA ILE A 188 -0.41 -4.21 14.10
C ILE A 188 0.70 -4.16 15.15
N ASN A 189 1.93 -4.52 14.80
CA ASN A 189 3.08 -4.45 15.70
C ASN A 189 3.87 -3.14 15.56
N SER A 190 3.43 -2.23 14.69
CA SER A 190 3.87 -0.85 14.56
C SER A 190 3.04 0.10 15.44
N PRO A 191 3.33 1.42 15.47
CA PRO A 191 2.47 2.40 16.13
C PRO A 191 1.01 2.37 15.67
N LEU A 192 0.73 1.96 14.42
CA LEU A 192 -0.63 1.87 13.86
C LEU A 192 -1.53 0.91 14.65
N GLY A 193 -0.97 -0.17 15.21
CA GLY A 193 -1.73 -1.14 15.98
C GLY A 193 -2.40 -0.59 17.25
N ALA A 194 -2.02 0.60 17.70
CA ALA A 194 -2.74 1.29 18.77
C ALA A 194 -4.16 1.73 18.35
N TYR A 195 -4.40 1.88 17.06
CA TYR A 195 -5.65 2.45 16.52
C TYR A 195 -6.30 1.60 15.45
N MET A 196 -5.56 0.75 14.77
CA MET A 196 -6.00 0.06 13.56
C MET A 196 -5.58 -1.42 13.55
N ASP A 197 -6.38 -2.25 12.89
CA ASP A 197 -6.08 -3.65 12.59
C ASP A 197 -6.20 -3.90 11.08
N HIS A 198 -5.22 -4.56 10.49
CA HIS A 198 -5.23 -4.89 9.06
C HIS A 198 -5.64 -6.35 8.86
N LEU A 199 -6.85 -6.55 8.36
CA LEU A 199 -7.49 -7.87 8.21
C LEU A 199 -6.99 -8.66 7.00
N LYS A 200 -5.69 -8.67 6.75
CA LYS A 200 -5.08 -9.32 5.60
C LYS A 200 -5.31 -10.84 5.57
N GLY A 201 -5.70 -11.34 4.41
CA GLY A 201 -5.87 -12.79 4.19
C GLY A 201 -6.99 -13.40 5.02
N PRO A 202 -6.75 -14.54 5.71
CA PRO A 202 -7.78 -15.25 6.48
C PRO A 202 -8.39 -14.43 7.62
N ARG A 203 -7.72 -13.37 8.12
CA ARG A 203 -8.23 -12.50 9.19
C ARG A 203 -9.52 -11.77 8.79
N LYS A 204 -9.78 -11.60 7.48
CA LYS A 204 -11.05 -11.08 6.96
C LYS A 204 -12.25 -11.88 7.42
N LEU A 205 -12.12 -13.19 7.51
CA LEU A 205 -13.19 -14.08 7.96
C LEU A 205 -13.41 -14.01 9.48
N ASP A 206 -12.33 -13.76 10.23
CA ASP A 206 -12.38 -13.64 11.69
C ASP A 206 -12.78 -12.22 12.14
N GLY A 207 -12.75 -11.24 11.24
CA GLY A 207 -13.03 -9.81 11.52
C GLY A 207 -12.00 -9.13 12.42
N ARG A 208 -10.87 -9.79 12.72
CA ARG A 208 -9.75 -9.27 13.52
C ARG A 208 -8.49 -10.13 13.40
N SER A 209 -7.35 -9.56 13.79
CA SER A 209 -6.10 -10.31 13.96
C SER A 209 -6.17 -11.27 15.15
N LYS A 210 -5.29 -12.27 15.16
CA LYS A 210 -5.24 -13.32 16.21
C LYS A 210 -4.18 -12.98 17.26
N ARG A 211 -4.31 -13.52 18.48
CA ARG A 211 -3.33 -13.33 19.56
C ARG A 211 -1.89 -13.65 19.12
N LYS A 212 -1.70 -14.70 18.32
CA LYS A 212 -0.39 -15.11 17.80
C LYS A 212 0.24 -14.09 16.83
N ASP A 213 -0.53 -13.14 16.30
CA ASP A 213 -0.06 -12.11 15.40
C ASP A 213 0.53 -10.90 16.17
N ILE A 214 0.28 -10.82 17.49
CA ILE A 214 0.64 -9.69 18.34
C ILE A 214 1.95 -9.99 19.07
N TYR A 215 2.99 -9.23 18.75
CA TYR A 215 4.30 -9.29 19.44
C TYR A 215 4.55 -8.06 20.30
N ARG A 216 3.86 -6.96 19.98
CA ARG A 216 3.88 -5.71 20.73
C ARG A 216 2.60 -5.61 21.57
N PRO A 217 2.71 -5.43 22.89
CA PRO A 217 1.53 -5.20 23.71
C PRO A 217 0.85 -3.87 23.32
N HIS A 218 -0.44 -3.91 23.12
CA HIS A 218 -1.29 -2.75 22.97
C HIS A 218 -2.22 -2.67 24.19
N LYS A 219 -2.31 -1.48 24.76
CA LYS A 219 -3.17 -1.24 25.94
C LYS A 219 -4.50 -0.63 25.48
N ASN A 220 -5.39 -1.43 24.93
CA ASN A 220 -6.76 -1.01 24.64
C ASN A 220 -7.71 -2.19 24.57
N ASP A 221 -9.01 -1.92 24.79
CA ASP A 221 -10.07 -2.92 24.86
C ASP A 221 -10.23 -3.78 23.61
N TYR A 222 -9.80 -3.28 22.46
CA TYR A 222 -9.87 -4.05 21.21
C TYR A 222 -8.99 -5.29 21.28
N TRP A 223 -7.73 -5.09 21.71
CA TRP A 223 -6.74 -6.19 21.79
C TRP A 223 -6.97 -7.11 22.98
N ASP A 224 -7.53 -6.59 24.08
CA ASP A 224 -7.85 -7.41 25.29
C ASP A 224 -8.94 -8.44 25.03
N LYS A 225 -9.81 -8.21 24.05
CA LYS A 225 -10.88 -9.14 23.62
C LYS A 225 -10.39 -10.25 22.67
N ILE A 226 -9.12 -10.26 22.28
CA ILE A 226 -8.54 -11.29 21.42
C ILE A 226 -8.08 -12.46 22.27
N LYS A 227 -8.81 -13.58 22.12
CA LYS A 227 -8.52 -14.86 22.79
C LYS A 227 -7.38 -15.62 22.10
#